data_eb7ed67c48a27bbe971f46cb28e7e8b9
#
_entry.id   eb7ed67c48a27bbe971f46cb28e7e8b9
#
_cell.length_a   1.000
_cell.length_b   1.000
_cell.length_c   1.000
_cell.angle_alpha   90.00
_cell.angle_beta   90.00
_cell.angle_gamma   90.00
#
_symmetry.space_group_name_H-M   'P 1'
#
loop_
_entity.id
_entity.type
_entity.pdbx_description
1 polymer ?
#
loop_
_entity_poly.entity_id
_entity_poly.type
_entity_poly.pdbx_seq_one_letter_code
_entity_poly.pdbx_strand_id
1 'polypeptide(L)'
;TGGAKAIGPVSAAPFGSPSILVIPWAYIAMMGPDGLAHATKVAILNANYMAKRLEGHYPVLYRGANGLVAHEFILDLRPLKASAGVEAEDFAKRLMDYGFHAPTMSFPVAGTLMIEPTESEPKAELDRFCDAMIAIREEVRQIEQGQWPRDNNPMKHAPHTADVVTATEWARPYPRELAAFPAPWIREGKFWPYVARIDNAFGDRHLICTCPPMESYSDAAE
;
A
#
# COMPACT_ATOMS: atom_id res chain seq x y z
N THR A 1 -35.24 -14.37 -10.38
CA THR A 1 -36.05 -13.19 -10.06
C THR A 1 -35.89 -12.15 -11.17
N GLY A 2 -36.97 -11.43 -11.49
CA GLY A 2 -36.96 -10.40 -12.54
C GLY A 2 -37.57 -10.84 -13.89
N GLY A 3 -37.96 -12.10 -14.05
CA GLY A 3 -38.61 -12.62 -15.26
C GLY A 3 -37.85 -12.32 -16.53
N ALA A 4 -38.53 -11.95 -17.62
CA ALA A 4 -37.93 -11.71 -18.93
C ALA A 4 -36.96 -10.48 -18.95
N LYS A 5 -36.94 -9.66 -17.90
CA LYS A 5 -36.02 -8.52 -17.77
C LYS A 5 -34.86 -8.80 -16.81
N ALA A 6 -34.73 -10.03 -16.29
CA ALA A 6 -33.61 -10.39 -15.42
C ALA A 6 -32.31 -10.41 -16.21
N ILE A 7 -31.27 -9.85 -15.61
CA ILE A 7 -29.89 -10.05 -16.08
C ILE A 7 -29.40 -11.42 -15.60
N GLY A 8 -28.44 -12.02 -16.31
CA GLY A 8 -27.78 -13.25 -15.89
C GLY A 8 -27.05 -13.07 -14.54
N PRO A 9 -26.60 -14.18 -13.93
CA PRO A 9 -25.87 -14.10 -12.66
C PRO A 9 -24.59 -13.27 -12.83
N VAL A 10 -24.39 -12.33 -11.92
CA VAL A 10 -23.18 -11.46 -11.89
C VAL A 10 -22.01 -12.17 -11.21
N SER A 11 -22.30 -13.17 -10.37
CA SER A 11 -21.33 -14.05 -9.73
C SER A 11 -21.81 -15.50 -9.81
N ALA A 12 -21.00 -16.46 -9.33
CA ALA A 12 -21.37 -17.88 -9.30
C ALA A 12 -22.66 -18.15 -8.49
N ALA A 13 -23.02 -17.27 -7.54
CA ALA A 13 -24.27 -17.34 -6.79
C ALA A 13 -25.26 -16.26 -7.30
N PRO A 14 -26.52 -16.60 -7.67
CA PRO A 14 -27.49 -15.66 -8.21
C PRO A 14 -27.85 -14.50 -7.26
N PHE A 15 -27.71 -14.71 -5.96
CA PHE A 15 -28.00 -13.73 -4.90
C PHE A 15 -26.73 -13.24 -4.17
N GLY A 16 -25.55 -13.47 -4.74
CA GLY A 16 -24.26 -13.18 -4.11
C GLY A 16 -23.85 -14.28 -3.12
N SER A 17 -22.99 -13.95 -2.18
CA SER A 17 -22.47 -14.86 -1.14
C SER A 17 -23.01 -14.47 0.23
N PRO A 18 -24.25 -14.90 0.60
CA PRO A 18 -24.90 -14.44 1.83
C PRO A 18 -24.19 -14.85 3.13
N SER A 19 -23.29 -15.84 3.09
CA SER A 19 -22.46 -16.23 4.23
C SER A 19 -21.59 -15.09 4.76
N ILE A 20 -21.20 -14.13 3.91
CA ILE A 20 -20.41 -12.96 4.35
C ILE A 20 -21.22 -12.02 5.27
N LEU A 21 -22.56 -12.09 5.25
CA LEU A 21 -23.41 -11.27 6.10
C LEU A 21 -23.28 -11.60 7.59
N VAL A 22 -22.76 -12.79 7.94
CA VAL A 22 -22.45 -13.15 9.32
C VAL A 22 -21.36 -12.25 9.90
N ILE A 23 -20.42 -11.79 9.07
CA ILE A 23 -19.31 -10.89 9.49
C ILE A 23 -19.86 -9.55 10.01
N PRO A 24 -20.61 -8.76 9.20
CA PRO A 24 -21.16 -7.49 9.68
C PRO A 24 -22.21 -7.69 10.78
N TRP A 25 -22.95 -8.79 10.77
CA TRP A 25 -23.89 -9.11 11.86
C TRP A 25 -23.14 -9.30 13.19
N ALA A 26 -22.09 -10.10 13.21
CA ALA A 26 -21.27 -10.32 14.40
C ALA A 26 -20.61 -9.01 14.88
N TYR A 27 -20.06 -8.23 13.95
CA TYR A 27 -19.44 -6.94 14.25
C TYR A 27 -20.46 -5.99 14.92
N ILE A 28 -21.66 -5.85 14.34
CA ILE A 28 -22.72 -5.00 14.89
C ILE A 28 -23.19 -5.51 16.25
N ALA A 29 -23.37 -6.82 16.40
CA ALA A 29 -23.82 -7.42 17.67
C ALA A 29 -22.79 -7.24 18.80
N MET A 30 -21.50 -7.34 18.48
CA MET A 30 -20.40 -7.14 19.44
C MET A 30 -20.22 -5.68 19.84
N MET A 31 -20.34 -4.75 18.88
CA MET A 31 -20.07 -3.32 19.10
C MET A 31 -21.27 -2.59 19.70
N GLY A 32 -22.47 -2.94 19.33
CA GLY A 32 -23.69 -2.18 19.65
C GLY A 32 -23.70 -0.77 19.07
N PRO A 33 -24.77 0.01 19.30
CA PRO A 33 -24.91 1.35 18.70
C PRO A 33 -23.83 2.33 19.17
N ASP A 34 -23.49 2.30 20.45
CA ASP A 34 -22.47 3.20 21.01
C ASP A 34 -21.07 2.83 20.53
N GLY A 35 -20.75 1.55 20.46
CA GLY A 35 -19.49 1.07 19.94
C GLY A 35 -19.27 1.42 18.46
N LEU A 36 -20.30 1.25 17.62
CA LEU A 36 -20.24 1.63 16.20
C LEU A 36 -20.01 3.13 16.02
N ALA A 37 -20.74 3.97 16.82
CA ALA A 37 -20.53 5.42 16.79
C ALA A 37 -19.13 5.80 17.27
N HIS A 38 -18.62 5.12 18.30
CA HIS A 38 -17.27 5.35 18.81
C HIS A 38 -16.19 4.96 17.80
N ALA A 39 -16.31 3.78 17.19
CA ALA A 39 -15.39 3.31 16.13
C ALA A 39 -15.30 4.33 14.98
N THR A 40 -16.41 4.84 14.49
CA THR A 40 -16.45 5.86 13.45
C THR A 40 -15.72 7.15 13.86
N LYS A 41 -15.94 7.61 15.10
CA LYS A 41 -15.23 8.80 15.62
C LYS A 41 -13.73 8.57 15.71
N VAL A 42 -13.30 7.39 16.15
CA VAL A 42 -11.89 7.03 16.24
C VAL A 42 -11.26 6.94 14.85
N ALA A 43 -11.93 6.35 13.87
CA ALA A 43 -11.43 6.30 12.49
C ALA A 43 -11.18 7.71 11.92
N ILE A 44 -12.11 8.63 12.11
CA ILE A 44 -11.97 10.04 11.69
C ILE A 44 -10.82 10.72 12.46
N LEU A 45 -10.72 10.49 13.76
CA LEU A 45 -9.62 11.04 14.58
C LEU A 45 -8.26 10.55 14.11
N ASN A 46 -8.12 9.25 13.85
CA ASN A 46 -6.88 8.64 13.40
C ASN A 46 -6.43 9.21 12.05
N ALA A 47 -7.35 9.33 11.09
CA ALA A 47 -7.05 9.92 9.78
C ALA A 47 -6.58 11.37 9.91
N ASN A 48 -7.26 12.18 10.71
CA ASN A 48 -6.88 13.57 10.94
C ASN A 48 -5.55 13.71 11.71
N TYR A 49 -5.29 12.83 12.67
CA TYR A 49 -4.01 12.77 13.38
C TYR A 49 -2.85 12.51 12.41
N MET A 50 -2.96 11.50 11.56
CA MET A 50 -1.93 11.17 10.58
C MET A 50 -1.77 12.28 9.52
N ALA A 51 -2.88 12.80 8.99
CA ALA A 51 -2.84 13.91 8.04
C ALA A 51 -2.13 15.13 8.63
N LYS A 52 -2.35 15.43 9.93
CA LYS A 52 -1.66 16.53 10.62
C LYS A 52 -0.18 16.26 10.80
N ARG A 53 0.23 15.05 11.12
CA ARG A 53 1.64 14.68 11.24
C ARG A 53 2.40 14.78 9.92
N LEU A 54 1.73 14.47 8.80
CA LEU A 54 2.34 14.39 7.49
C LEU A 54 2.28 15.69 6.68
N GLU A 55 1.43 16.66 7.03
CA GLU A 55 1.19 17.88 6.23
C GLU A 55 2.44 18.75 6.01
N GLY A 56 3.43 18.70 6.90
CA GLY A 56 4.72 19.39 6.72
C GLY A 56 5.69 18.71 5.74
N HIS A 57 5.34 17.50 5.30
CA HIS A 57 6.18 16.66 4.46
C HIS A 57 5.54 16.37 3.10
N TYR A 58 4.21 16.29 3.06
CA TYR A 58 3.42 15.96 1.88
C TYR A 58 2.16 16.82 1.81
N PRO A 59 1.77 17.28 0.62
CA PRO A 59 0.45 17.90 0.44
C PRO A 59 -0.67 16.87 0.71
N VAL A 60 -1.65 17.25 1.51
CA VAL A 60 -2.90 16.51 1.66
C VAL A 60 -3.91 17.06 0.67
N LEU A 61 -4.31 16.22 -0.27
CA LEU A 61 -5.27 16.56 -1.30
C LEU A 61 -6.69 16.40 -0.74
N TYR A 62 -7.54 17.38 -0.99
CA TYR A 62 -8.92 17.44 -0.51
C TYR A 62 -9.07 17.46 1.01
N ARG A 63 -9.50 18.62 1.48
CA ARG A 63 -9.87 18.86 2.88
C ARG A 63 -11.25 19.50 2.91
N GLY A 64 -12.00 19.23 3.96
CA GLY A 64 -13.27 19.91 4.23
C GLY A 64 -13.07 21.39 4.60
N ALA A 65 -14.17 22.13 4.74
CA ALA A 65 -14.18 23.55 5.03
C ALA A 65 -13.39 23.94 6.30
N ASN A 66 -13.29 23.04 7.29
CA ASN A 66 -12.54 23.25 8.53
C ASN A 66 -11.09 22.74 8.46
N GLY A 67 -10.58 22.39 7.27
CA GLY A 67 -9.23 21.84 7.10
C GLY A 67 -9.07 20.39 7.56
N LEU A 68 -10.18 19.71 7.90
CA LEU A 68 -10.18 18.32 8.34
C LEU A 68 -10.43 17.37 7.17
N VAL A 69 -10.00 16.12 7.35
CA VAL A 69 -10.30 14.99 6.45
C VAL A 69 -11.36 14.08 7.07
N ALA A 70 -11.91 13.14 6.30
CA ALA A 70 -12.86 12.14 6.78
C ALA A 70 -12.13 10.98 7.50
N HIS A 71 -12.54 9.72 7.27
CA HIS A 71 -11.88 8.52 7.80
C HIS A 71 -10.64 8.11 6.98
N GLU A 72 -10.45 8.74 5.84
CA GLU A 72 -9.32 8.56 4.93
C GLU A 72 -8.80 9.91 4.44
N PHE A 73 -7.59 9.93 3.91
CA PHE A 73 -7.02 11.11 3.28
C PHE A 73 -6.06 10.74 2.16
N ILE A 74 -5.85 11.68 1.25
CA ILE A 74 -5.05 11.47 0.05
C ILE A 74 -3.76 12.30 0.16
N LEU A 75 -2.60 11.64 0.08
CA LEU A 75 -1.31 12.30 -0.06
C LEU A 75 -0.96 12.48 -1.54
N ASP A 76 -0.66 13.72 -1.93
CA ASP A 76 -0.25 14.03 -3.28
C ASP A 76 1.27 13.86 -3.46
N LEU A 77 1.67 12.84 -4.21
CA LEU A 77 3.08 12.55 -4.50
C LEU A 77 3.55 13.11 -5.86
N ARG A 78 2.66 13.67 -6.66
CA ARG A 78 2.97 14.19 -8.00
C ARG A 78 4.08 15.24 -8.03
N PRO A 79 4.19 16.15 -7.05
CA PRO A 79 5.31 17.08 -6.98
C PRO A 79 6.68 16.39 -6.91
N LEU A 80 6.74 15.22 -6.25
CA LEU A 80 7.99 14.46 -6.06
C LEU A 80 8.43 13.73 -7.33
N LYS A 81 7.50 13.41 -8.21
CA LYS A 81 7.83 12.94 -9.56
C LYS A 81 8.60 14.01 -10.35
N ALA A 82 8.18 15.26 -10.27
CA ALA A 82 8.86 16.37 -10.94
C ALA A 82 10.23 16.66 -10.33
N SER A 83 10.33 16.76 -8.99
CA SER A 83 11.55 17.14 -8.29
C SER A 83 12.60 16.03 -8.23
N ALA A 84 12.20 14.80 -7.96
CA ALA A 84 13.11 13.67 -7.70
C ALA A 84 12.95 12.48 -8.66
N GLY A 85 11.95 12.48 -9.55
CA GLY A 85 11.65 11.33 -10.41
C GLY A 85 10.99 10.15 -9.66
N VAL A 86 10.51 10.37 -8.42
CA VAL A 86 9.94 9.32 -7.57
C VAL A 86 8.42 9.30 -7.73
N GLU A 87 7.88 8.13 -8.00
CA GLU A 87 6.45 7.89 -8.24
C GLU A 87 5.77 7.18 -7.06
N ALA A 88 4.44 7.14 -7.08
CA ALA A 88 3.66 6.47 -6.03
C ALA A 88 4.05 4.99 -5.85
N GLU A 89 4.37 4.28 -6.94
CA GLU A 89 4.87 2.90 -6.87
C GLU A 89 6.19 2.80 -6.10
N ASP A 90 7.10 3.76 -6.26
CA ASP A 90 8.37 3.77 -5.52
C ASP A 90 8.14 3.87 -4.01
N PHE A 91 7.18 4.71 -3.60
CA PHE A 91 6.75 4.80 -2.20
C PHE A 91 6.14 3.49 -1.70
N ALA A 92 5.24 2.90 -2.48
CA ALA A 92 4.60 1.62 -2.13
C ALA A 92 5.65 0.53 -1.92
N LYS A 93 6.62 0.43 -2.81
CA LYS A 93 7.71 -0.56 -2.72
C LYS A 93 8.67 -0.26 -1.58
N ARG A 94 8.99 1.02 -1.33
CA ARG A 94 9.87 1.39 -0.21
C ARG A 94 9.22 1.15 1.15
N LEU A 95 7.91 1.35 1.28
CA LEU A 95 7.16 1.03 2.50
C LEU A 95 7.27 -0.46 2.88
N MET A 96 7.42 -1.37 1.90
CA MET A 96 7.67 -2.80 2.20
C MET A 96 8.99 -3.00 2.96
N ASP A 97 10.04 -2.23 2.66
CA ASP A 97 11.30 -2.27 3.41
C ASP A 97 11.13 -1.77 4.85
N TYR A 98 10.17 -0.86 5.07
CA TYR A 98 9.77 -0.36 6.40
C TYR A 98 8.76 -1.28 7.11
N GLY A 99 8.41 -2.43 6.52
CA GLY A 99 7.51 -3.42 7.12
C GLY A 99 6.03 -3.06 7.00
N PHE A 100 5.64 -2.33 5.94
CA PHE A 100 4.25 -1.98 5.67
C PHE A 100 3.77 -2.57 4.35
N HIS A 101 2.53 -3.04 4.34
CA HIS A 101 1.77 -3.13 3.12
C HIS A 101 1.33 -1.72 2.71
N ALA A 102 1.60 -1.34 1.47
CA ALA A 102 1.34 0.02 1.02
C ALA A 102 -0.15 0.36 1.02
N PRO A 103 -0.52 1.62 1.29
CA PRO A 103 -1.87 2.12 1.07
C PRO A 103 -2.30 2.02 -0.40
N THR A 104 -3.60 2.18 -0.66
CA THR A 104 -4.16 2.23 -2.01
C THR A 104 -3.46 3.28 -2.85
N MET A 105 -2.91 2.85 -3.98
CA MET A 105 -2.08 3.67 -4.86
C MET A 105 -2.88 4.17 -6.05
N SER A 106 -2.69 5.45 -6.39
CA SER A 106 -3.26 6.07 -7.60
C SER A 106 -4.78 5.99 -7.70
N PHE A 107 -5.47 6.05 -6.58
CA PHE A 107 -6.92 6.10 -6.50
C PHE A 107 -7.36 7.06 -5.37
N PRO A 108 -8.40 7.90 -5.59
CA PRO A 108 -9.11 8.16 -6.86
C PRO A 108 -8.32 9.03 -7.84
N VAL A 109 -7.16 9.51 -7.46
CA VAL A 109 -6.31 10.40 -8.28
C VAL A 109 -4.99 9.70 -8.59
N ALA A 110 -4.60 9.66 -9.86
CA ALA A 110 -3.32 9.09 -10.28
C ALA A 110 -2.13 9.80 -9.60
N GLY A 111 -1.13 9.05 -9.16
CA GLY A 111 0.08 9.56 -8.52
C GLY A 111 -0.09 9.99 -7.06
N THR A 112 -1.09 9.43 -6.38
CA THR A 112 -1.36 9.69 -4.96
C THR A 112 -1.35 8.39 -4.15
N LEU A 113 -1.37 8.52 -2.81
CA LEU A 113 -1.67 7.43 -1.88
C LEU A 113 -2.92 7.78 -1.08
N MET A 114 -3.88 6.87 -1.00
CA MET A 114 -5.07 6.99 -0.15
C MET A 114 -4.83 6.21 1.14
N ILE A 115 -4.78 6.93 2.27
CA ILE A 115 -4.45 6.36 3.58
C ILE A 115 -5.72 6.30 4.42
N GLU A 116 -6.09 5.09 4.83
CA GLU A 116 -7.22 4.78 5.68
C GLU A 116 -6.73 3.99 6.90
N PRO A 117 -6.50 4.65 8.06
CA PRO A 117 -5.99 3.97 9.25
C PRO A 117 -7.03 3.12 9.97
N THR A 118 -8.32 3.31 9.69
CA THR A 118 -9.46 2.71 10.39
C THR A 118 -9.52 3.05 11.91
N GLU A 119 -10.39 2.38 12.65
CA GLU A 119 -10.48 2.49 14.11
C GLU A 119 -9.61 1.47 14.85
N SER A 120 -9.17 0.42 14.15
CA SER A 120 -8.56 -0.76 14.78
C SER A 120 -7.05 -0.63 15.00
N GLU A 121 -6.38 0.33 14.35
CA GLU A 121 -4.95 0.52 14.52
C GLU A 121 -4.61 1.25 15.83
N PRO A 122 -3.68 0.74 16.64
CA PRO A 122 -3.22 1.43 17.83
C PRO A 122 -2.39 2.66 17.45
N LYS A 123 -2.39 3.67 18.31
CA LYS A 123 -1.62 4.92 18.08
C LYS A 123 -0.14 4.67 17.76
N ALA A 124 0.49 3.69 18.39
CA ALA A 124 1.88 3.33 18.13
C ALA A 124 2.12 2.91 16.67
N GLU A 125 1.15 2.21 16.05
CA GLU A 125 1.22 1.81 14.65
C GLU A 125 1.01 3.00 13.72
N LEU A 126 0.09 3.92 14.06
CA LEU A 126 -0.08 5.17 13.32
C LEU A 126 1.20 6.02 13.35
N ASP A 127 1.85 6.08 14.51
CA ASP A 127 3.12 6.78 14.68
C ASP A 127 4.22 6.13 13.83
N ARG A 128 4.35 4.80 13.91
CA ARG A 128 5.34 4.04 13.14
C ARG A 128 5.17 4.25 11.61
N PHE A 129 3.93 4.28 11.12
CA PHE A 129 3.66 4.58 9.72
C PHE A 129 4.05 6.01 9.34
N CYS A 130 3.67 6.99 10.15
CA CYS A 130 4.04 8.38 9.91
C CYS A 130 5.56 8.57 9.93
N ASP A 131 6.26 7.93 10.86
CA ASP A 131 7.72 7.99 10.95
C ASP A 131 8.38 7.36 9.71
N ALA A 132 7.85 6.23 9.21
CA ALA A 132 8.31 5.63 7.96
C ALA A 132 8.12 6.59 6.78
N MET A 133 6.95 7.19 6.64
CA MET A 133 6.69 8.16 5.57
C MET A 133 7.60 9.39 5.66
N ILE A 134 7.86 9.91 6.86
CA ILE A 134 8.77 11.03 7.08
C ILE A 134 10.21 10.65 6.71
N ALA A 135 10.66 9.44 7.10
CA ALA A 135 11.97 8.93 6.73
C ALA A 135 12.11 8.75 5.20
N ILE A 136 11.09 8.21 4.54
CA ILE A 136 11.06 8.11 3.08
C ILE A 136 11.11 9.50 2.43
N ARG A 137 10.42 10.50 2.99
CA ARG A 137 10.51 11.88 2.49
C ARG A 137 11.93 12.44 2.57
N GLU A 138 12.66 12.08 3.63
CA GLU A 138 14.07 12.48 3.77
C GLU A 138 14.96 11.78 2.72
N GLU A 139 14.73 10.50 2.42
CA GLU A 139 15.40 9.82 1.31
C GLU A 139 15.14 10.54 -0.03
N VAL A 140 13.91 10.98 -0.28
CA VAL A 140 13.58 11.77 -1.47
C VAL A 140 14.32 13.11 -1.50
N ARG A 141 14.47 13.80 -0.34
CA ARG A 141 15.26 15.05 -0.27
C ARG A 141 16.72 14.83 -0.64
N GLN A 142 17.30 13.70 -0.27
CA GLN A 142 18.68 13.37 -0.69
C GLN A 142 18.80 13.21 -2.20
N ILE A 143 17.77 12.68 -2.87
CA ILE A 143 17.72 12.64 -4.34
C ILE A 143 17.59 14.06 -4.92
N GLU A 144 16.68 14.88 -4.36
CA GLU A 144 16.49 16.29 -4.77
C GLU A 144 17.77 17.13 -4.64
N GLN A 145 18.61 16.81 -3.63
CA GLN A 145 19.91 17.47 -3.37
C GLN A 145 21.06 16.88 -4.21
N GLY A 146 20.80 15.84 -5.01
CA GLY A 146 21.82 15.22 -5.84
C GLY A 146 22.79 14.30 -5.10
N GLN A 147 22.49 13.90 -3.86
CA GLN A 147 23.31 12.94 -3.12
C GLN A 147 23.18 11.52 -3.71
N TRP A 148 22.02 11.19 -4.26
CA TRP A 148 21.80 9.97 -5.03
C TRP A 148 21.26 10.29 -6.43
N PRO A 149 21.66 9.49 -7.45
CA PRO A 149 21.10 9.62 -8.79
C PRO A 149 19.57 9.38 -8.80
N ARG A 150 18.88 10.05 -9.70
CA ARG A 150 17.40 9.95 -9.81
C ARG A 150 16.90 8.56 -10.19
N ASP A 151 17.71 7.80 -10.88
CA ASP A 151 17.42 6.44 -11.38
C ASP A 151 18.12 5.33 -10.58
N ASN A 152 19.03 5.69 -9.66
CA ASN A 152 19.79 4.73 -8.87
C ASN A 152 19.83 5.15 -7.38
N ASN A 153 18.82 4.78 -6.64
CA ASN A 153 18.62 5.18 -5.24
C ASN A 153 17.73 4.16 -4.51
N PRO A 154 17.58 4.26 -3.16
CA PRO A 154 16.78 3.29 -2.40
C PRO A 154 15.31 3.18 -2.86
N MET A 155 14.72 4.28 -3.33
CA MET A 155 13.34 4.31 -3.80
C MET A 155 13.15 3.47 -5.07
N LYS A 156 14.08 3.61 -6.03
CA LYS A 156 14.03 2.91 -7.32
C LYS A 156 14.33 1.43 -7.22
N HIS A 157 15.09 1.02 -6.22
CA HIS A 157 15.47 -0.37 -6.02
C HIS A 157 14.62 -1.13 -4.99
N ALA A 158 13.77 -0.44 -4.25
CA ALA A 158 12.84 -1.09 -3.32
C ALA A 158 11.82 -1.97 -4.07
N PRO A 159 11.36 -3.07 -3.44
CA PRO A 159 11.75 -3.56 -2.14
C PRO A 159 13.06 -4.36 -2.19
N HIS A 160 13.80 -4.39 -1.08
CA HIS A 160 15.08 -5.09 -0.95
C HIS A 160 14.86 -6.47 -0.33
N THR A 161 15.02 -7.51 -1.13
CA THR A 161 14.94 -8.91 -0.66
C THR A 161 16.19 -9.32 0.13
N ALA A 162 16.09 -10.40 0.89
CA ALA A 162 17.24 -10.97 1.58
C ALA A 162 18.37 -11.32 0.59
N ASP A 163 18.03 -11.92 -0.56
CA ASP A 163 19.00 -12.29 -1.59
C ASP A 163 19.77 -11.07 -2.13
N VAL A 164 19.05 -9.98 -2.39
CA VAL A 164 19.68 -8.72 -2.85
C VAL A 164 20.63 -8.16 -1.80
N VAL A 165 20.24 -8.17 -0.52
CA VAL A 165 21.03 -7.59 0.56
C VAL A 165 22.24 -8.46 0.91
N THR A 166 22.15 -9.78 0.80
CA THR A 166 23.22 -10.73 1.11
C THR A 166 24.13 -11.06 -0.08
N ALA A 167 23.83 -10.55 -1.28
CA ALA A 167 24.68 -10.74 -2.45
C ALA A 167 26.14 -10.32 -2.19
N THR A 168 27.09 -11.00 -2.81
CA THR A 168 28.53 -10.72 -2.64
C THR A 168 28.87 -9.29 -3.03
N GLU A 169 28.33 -8.82 -4.16
CA GLU A 169 28.58 -7.47 -4.68
C GLU A 169 27.46 -6.50 -4.30
N TRP A 170 27.83 -5.26 -4.05
CA TRP A 170 26.90 -4.16 -3.77
C TRP A 170 27.30 -2.93 -4.57
N ALA A 171 26.80 -2.84 -5.78
CA ALA A 171 27.10 -1.74 -6.71
C ALA A 171 26.05 -0.60 -6.63
N ARG A 172 25.56 -0.27 -5.44
CA ARG A 172 24.54 0.78 -5.24
C ARG A 172 25.13 1.98 -4.50
N PRO A 173 24.70 3.23 -4.78
CA PRO A 173 25.28 4.44 -4.21
C PRO A 173 24.86 4.70 -2.75
N TYR A 174 24.15 3.78 -2.11
CA TYR A 174 23.70 3.87 -0.73
C TYR A 174 24.13 2.64 0.08
N PRO A 175 24.23 2.76 1.42
CA PRO A 175 24.66 1.65 2.27
C PRO A 175 23.70 0.45 2.21
N ARG A 176 24.25 -0.74 2.24
CA ARG A 176 23.49 -2.00 2.33
C ARG A 176 22.60 -2.04 3.57
N GLU A 177 23.07 -1.45 4.66
CA GLU A 177 22.32 -1.32 5.90
C GLU A 177 21.04 -0.51 5.73
N LEU A 178 21.09 0.60 4.99
CA LEU A 178 19.91 1.41 4.68
C LEU A 178 18.88 0.63 3.84
N ALA A 179 19.34 -0.26 2.96
CA ALA A 179 18.46 -1.16 2.21
C ALA A 179 17.76 -2.17 3.13
N ALA A 180 18.51 -2.80 4.03
CA ALA A 180 18.02 -3.85 4.90
C ALA A 180 17.18 -3.32 6.08
N PHE A 181 17.69 -2.28 6.74
CA PHE A 181 17.17 -1.76 8.01
C PHE A 181 17.06 -0.24 7.95
N PRO A 182 16.10 0.30 7.18
CA PRO A 182 15.97 1.74 6.97
C PRO A 182 15.57 2.52 8.23
N ALA A 183 15.11 1.83 9.28
CA ALA A 183 14.75 2.42 10.56
C ALA A 183 15.15 1.48 11.73
N PRO A 184 15.45 2.02 12.93
CA PRO A 184 15.91 1.22 14.07
C PRO A 184 14.95 0.11 14.47
N TRP A 185 13.65 0.38 14.48
CA TRP A 185 12.61 -0.60 14.88
C TRP A 185 12.49 -1.80 13.94
N ILE A 186 13.01 -1.70 12.71
CA ILE A 186 12.98 -2.80 11.74
C ILE A 186 13.85 -3.97 12.16
N ARG A 187 14.90 -3.73 12.96
CA ARG A 187 15.84 -4.80 13.39
C ARG A 187 15.18 -5.84 14.29
N GLU A 188 14.19 -5.45 15.06
CA GLU A 188 13.52 -6.33 16.02
C GLU A 188 12.52 -7.29 15.35
N GLY A 189 12.01 -6.96 14.16
CA GLY A 189 10.98 -7.74 13.47
C GLY A 189 11.00 -7.55 11.95
N LYS A 190 12.17 -7.70 11.32
CA LYS A 190 12.28 -7.54 9.86
C LYS A 190 11.45 -8.57 9.12
N PHE A 191 10.49 -8.08 8.35
CA PHE A 191 9.85 -8.86 7.29
C PHE A 191 10.60 -8.65 5.97
N TRP A 192 11.13 -9.73 5.40
CA TRP A 192 11.83 -9.67 4.13
C TRP A 192 10.85 -9.82 2.96
N PRO A 193 10.79 -8.86 2.05
CA PRO A 193 10.04 -9.03 0.80
C PRO A 193 10.59 -10.23 0.01
N TYR A 194 9.70 -11.05 -0.54
CA TYR A 194 10.11 -12.22 -1.32
C TYR A 194 10.54 -11.89 -2.75
N VAL A 195 10.02 -10.79 -3.30
CA VAL A 195 10.24 -10.40 -4.69
C VAL A 195 10.76 -8.98 -4.73
N ALA A 196 11.86 -8.75 -5.45
CA ALA A 196 12.37 -7.42 -5.76
C ALA A 196 11.50 -6.71 -6.81
N ARG A 197 11.91 -5.53 -7.25
CA ARG A 197 11.21 -4.79 -8.30
C ARG A 197 11.09 -5.62 -9.57
N ILE A 198 9.88 -5.72 -10.10
CA ILE A 198 9.56 -6.40 -11.36
C ILE A 198 9.09 -5.37 -12.40
N ASP A 199 9.20 -5.73 -13.67
CA ASP A 199 8.60 -4.99 -14.77
C ASP A 199 7.15 -5.48 -14.98
N ASN A 200 6.20 -4.80 -14.34
CA ASN A 200 4.78 -5.13 -14.42
C ASN A 200 4.27 -5.05 -15.86
N ALA A 201 4.69 -4.04 -16.62
CA ALA A 201 4.23 -3.83 -18.00
C ALA A 201 4.73 -4.94 -18.93
N PHE A 202 5.94 -5.44 -18.69
CA PHE A 202 6.45 -6.61 -19.42
C PHE A 202 5.64 -7.85 -19.04
N GLY A 203 5.42 -8.11 -17.75
CA GLY A 203 4.65 -9.25 -17.26
C GLY A 203 3.23 -9.30 -17.82
N ASP A 204 2.53 -8.17 -17.82
CA ASP A 204 1.17 -8.07 -18.35
C ASP A 204 1.07 -8.35 -19.85
N ARG A 205 2.14 -8.07 -20.60
CA ARG A 205 2.19 -8.29 -22.06
C ARG A 205 2.74 -9.67 -22.45
N HIS A 206 3.38 -10.37 -21.53
CA HIS A 206 4.05 -11.65 -21.77
C HIS A 206 3.55 -12.70 -20.79
N LEU A 207 2.23 -12.94 -20.79
CA LEU A 207 1.61 -13.94 -19.95
C LEU A 207 2.14 -15.33 -20.30
N ILE A 208 2.59 -16.07 -19.28
CA ILE A 208 2.99 -17.47 -19.42
C ILE A 208 1.92 -18.32 -18.72
N CYS A 209 1.21 -19.13 -19.52
CA CYS A 209 0.29 -20.13 -18.98
C CYS A 209 1.07 -21.43 -18.77
N THR A 210 1.13 -21.89 -17.52
CA THR A 210 1.73 -23.20 -17.16
C THR A 210 0.68 -24.30 -17.00
N CYS A 211 -0.60 -23.98 -17.26
CA CYS A 211 -1.65 -24.98 -17.23
C CYS A 211 -1.45 -25.97 -18.38
N PRO A 212 -1.64 -27.28 -18.15
CA PRO A 212 -1.69 -28.24 -19.23
C PRO A 212 -2.77 -27.83 -20.25
N PRO A 213 -2.57 -28.09 -21.56
CA PRO A 213 -3.58 -27.81 -22.55
C PRO A 213 -4.84 -28.64 -22.29
N MET A 214 -6.00 -28.13 -22.71
CA MET A 214 -7.28 -28.77 -22.42
C MET A 214 -7.35 -30.22 -23.00
N GLU A 215 -6.63 -30.48 -24.07
CA GLU A 215 -6.51 -31.80 -24.70
C GLU A 215 -5.87 -32.85 -23.77
N SER A 216 -5.04 -32.43 -22.82
CA SER A 216 -4.42 -33.33 -21.83
C SER A 216 -5.41 -33.88 -20.79
N TYR A 217 -6.63 -33.32 -20.72
CA TYR A 217 -7.72 -33.80 -19.87
C TYR A 217 -8.76 -34.63 -20.59
N SER A 218 -8.68 -34.75 -21.93
CA SER A 218 -9.65 -35.51 -22.73
C SER A 218 -9.50 -37.02 -22.62
N ASP A 219 -8.29 -37.50 -22.29
CA ASP A 219 -7.97 -38.94 -22.21
C ASP A 219 -8.21 -39.54 -20.78
N ALA A 220 -8.73 -38.74 -19.82
CA ALA A 220 -9.03 -39.23 -18.50
C ALA A 220 -10.48 -39.71 -18.27
N ALA A 221 -11.24 -39.86 -19.36
CA ALA A 221 -12.67 -40.24 -19.33
C ALA A 221 -12.98 -41.63 -19.94
N GLU A 222 -11.98 -42.54 -20.08
CA GLU A 222 -12.20 -43.96 -20.41
C GLU A 222 -11.97 -44.86 -19.19
#